data_ab133dcef9f37ced8c28e629f20e9a05
#
_entry.id   ab133dcef9f37ced8c28e629f20e9a05
#
_cell.length_a   1.000
_cell.length_b   1.000
_cell.length_c   1.000
_cell.angle_alpha   90.00
_cell.angle_beta   90.00
_cell.angle_gamma   90.00
#
_symmetry.space_group_name_H-M   'P 1'
#
loop_
_entity.id
_entity.type
_entity.pdbx_description
1 polymer ?
#
loop_
_entity_poly.entity_id
_entity_poly.type
_entity_poly.pdbx_seq_one_letter_code
_entity_poly.pdbx_strand_id
1 'polypeptide(L)'
;MSDDAGLIRLELENQVAGNRAFIAGDPAIGERYGTSFATVAGLSCSSCAVWDYPLFNRVIGAGVLAPLDAGGLAEVVAHFAAIGRALNVEVYEGITPPAVLAVLARGGFVSAGHGLEAHVLETDHEVTPRAIETQAAAVRKVGPDEYTHFGELVRDGFDMRDDAKLGEFFLDLTVASLRVLGKESTAFIASVDGQDAGTGQLVLSEQVAGCYSGSVLKAFRGRGIQHDLIAARVREGLARGKRIFISQTDPDSPSGHNLHDLGFRTLYRAGWFTRPLS
;
A
#
# COMPACT_ATOMS: atom_id res chain seq x y z
N MET A 1 21.89 5.03 -11.90
CA MET A 1 20.46 4.69 -12.17
C MET A 1 20.33 3.22 -11.86
N SER A 2 19.54 2.89 -10.85
CA SER A 2 19.17 1.49 -10.59
C SER A 2 18.37 0.96 -11.80
N ASP A 3 18.54 -0.31 -12.09
CA ASP A 3 17.76 -1.00 -13.10
C ASP A 3 16.29 -1.04 -12.65
N ASP A 4 15.34 -0.65 -13.50
CA ASP A 4 13.90 -0.65 -13.17
C ASP A 4 13.43 -2.04 -12.70
N ALA A 5 13.98 -3.13 -13.20
CA ALA A 5 13.68 -4.47 -12.74
C ALA A 5 14.06 -4.69 -11.27
N GLY A 6 15.20 -4.16 -10.83
CA GLY A 6 15.61 -4.17 -9.43
C GLY A 6 14.67 -3.35 -8.55
N LEU A 7 14.28 -2.15 -9.00
CA LEU A 7 13.34 -1.29 -8.26
C LEU A 7 11.95 -1.91 -8.15
N ILE A 8 11.44 -2.52 -9.23
CA ILE A 8 10.16 -3.23 -9.24
C ILE A 8 10.19 -4.37 -8.21
N ARG A 9 11.27 -5.14 -8.18
CA ARG A 9 11.41 -6.23 -7.21
C ARG A 9 11.43 -5.70 -5.77
N LEU A 10 12.19 -4.64 -5.50
CA LEU A 10 12.26 -4.00 -4.17
C LEU A 10 10.89 -3.45 -3.73
N GLU A 11 10.17 -2.83 -4.65
CA GLU A 11 8.83 -2.32 -4.37
C GLU A 11 7.87 -3.46 -4.02
N LEU A 12 7.83 -4.54 -4.81
CA LEU A 12 6.97 -5.69 -4.56
C LEU A 12 7.34 -6.42 -3.26
N GLU A 13 8.63 -6.57 -2.94
CA GLU A 13 9.08 -7.13 -1.67
C GLU A 13 8.64 -6.27 -0.48
N ASN A 14 8.72 -4.94 -0.60
CA ASN A 14 8.22 -4.03 0.42
C ASN A 14 6.69 -4.07 0.53
N GLN A 15 5.97 -4.17 -0.57
CA GLN A 15 4.52 -4.36 -0.61
C GLN A 15 4.12 -5.66 0.13
N VAL A 16 4.81 -6.77 -0.13
CA VAL A 16 4.58 -8.05 0.55
C VAL A 16 4.81 -7.92 2.06
N ALA A 17 5.92 -7.31 2.47
CA ALA A 17 6.26 -7.14 3.88
C ALA A 17 5.26 -6.21 4.59
N GLY A 18 4.93 -5.08 3.98
CA GLY A 18 3.95 -4.13 4.49
C GLY A 18 2.54 -4.74 4.58
N ASN A 19 2.12 -5.46 3.54
CA ASN A 19 0.83 -6.14 3.52
C ASN A 19 0.75 -7.24 4.59
N ARG A 20 1.81 -8.01 4.78
CA ARG A 20 1.88 -9.00 5.88
C ARG A 20 1.73 -8.34 7.25
N ALA A 21 2.47 -7.25 7.51
CA ALA A 21 2.39 -6.53 8.78
C ALA A 21 1.00 -5.91 9.00
N PHE A 22 0.41 -5.37 7.95
CA PHE A 22 -0.90 -4.72 7.98
C PHE A 22 -2.06 -5.72 8.18
N ILE A 23 -2.05 -6.86 7.45
CA ILE A 23 -3.16 -7.83 7.42
C ILE A 23 -3.06 -8.87 8.53
N ALA A 24 -1.85 -9.31 8.89
CA ALA A 24 -1.63 -10.47 9.75
C ALA A 24 -0.57 -10.24 10.83
N GLY A 25 -0.11 -9.01 11.01
CA GLY A 25 0.89 -8.69 12.03
C GLY A 25 0.35 -8.79 13.46
N ASP A 26 -0.94 -8.52 13.66
CA ASP A 26 -1.63 -8.67 14.95
C ASP A 26 -2.63 -9.84 14.87
N PRO A 27 -2.43 -10.94 15.63
CA PRO A 27 -3.35 -12.08 15.64
C PRO A 27 -4.79 -11.72 16.02
N ALA A 28 -5.01 -10.73 16.89
CA ALA A 28 -6.34 -10.32 17.30
C ALA A 28 -7.15 -9.72 16.14
N ILE A 29 -6.48 -9.07 15.20
CA ILE A 29 -7.08 -8.58 13.94
C ILE A 29 -7.51 -9.78 13.08
N GLY A 30 -6.66 -10.80 12.96
CA GLY A 30 -6.98 -12.04 12.25
C GLY A 30 -8.21 -12.74 12.81
N GLU A 31 -8.28 -12.88 14.13
CA GLU A 31 -9.43 -13.51 14.82
C GLU A 31 -10.72 -12.69 14.64
N ARG A 32 -10.63 -11.36 14.75
CA ARG A 32 -11.82 -10.49 14.69
C ARG A 32 -12.38 -10.33 13.28
N TYR A 33 -11.49 -10.22 12.28
CA TYR A 33 -11.88 -9.84 10.91
C TYR A 33 -11.63 -10.92 9.85
N GLY A 34 -11.10 -12.07 10.25
CA GLY A 34 -10.77 -13.15 9.33
C GLY A 34 -9.71 -12.73 8.31
N THR A 35 -8.74 -11.91 8.77
CA THR A 35 -7.60 -11.54 7.93
C THR A 35 -6.49 -12.57 8.05
N SER A 36 -5.83 -12.89 6.95
CA SER A 36 -4.67 -13.78 6.96
C SER A 36 -3.67 -13.44 5.86
N PHE A 37 -2.43 -13.88 6.09
CA PHE A 37 -1.36 -13.83 5.11
C PHE A 37 -0.68 -15.20 5.06
N ALA A 38 -0.65 -15.81 3.87
CA ALA A 38 -0.07 -17.13 3.66
C ALA A 38 0.93 -17.12 2.50
N THR A 39 1.83 -18.09 2.49
CA THR A 39 2.62 -18.42 1.30
C THR A 39 2.08 -19.74 0.73
N VAL A 40 1.55 -19.69 -0.49
CA VAL A 40 0.95 -20.84 -1.19
C VAL A 40 1.67 -21.02 -2.51
N ALA A 41 2.23 -22.19 -2.77
CA ALA A 41 3.06 -22.46 -3.96
C ALA A 41 4.19 -21.42 -4.17
N GLY A 42 4.77 -20.89 -3.08
CA GLY A 42 5.79 -19.84 -3.12
C GLY A 42 5.26 -18.42 -3.35
N LEU A 43 3.96 -18.25 -3.55
CA LEU A 43 3.29 -16.97 -3.80
C LEU A 43 2.76 -16.35 -2.52
N SER A 44 2.83 -15.03 -2.42
CA SER A 44 2.31 -14.26 -1.29
C SER A 44 0.81 -14.01 -1.46
N CYS A 45 0.01 -14.56 -0.56
CA CYS A 45 -1.45 -14.49 -0.56
C CYS A 45 -1.95 -13.74 0.66
N SER A 46 -2.73 -12.68 0.46
CA SER A 46 -3.49 -12.01 1.52
C SER A 46 -4.99 -12.26 1.38
N SER A 47 -5.69 -12.35 2.51
CA SER A 47 -7.14 -12.51 2.51
C SER A 47 -7.80 -11.75 3.66
N CYS A 48 -9.06 -11.35 3.46
CA CYS A 48 -9.89 -10.65 4.42
C CYS A 48 -11.34 -11.14 4.31
N ALA A 49 -11.94 -11.53 5.44
CA ALA A 49 -13.31 -12.00 5.46
C ALA A 49 -14.36 -10.87 5.51
N VAL A 50 -13.97 -9.68 5.96
CA VAL A 50 -14.90 -8.55 6.15
C VAL A 50 -15.12 -7.78 4.88
N TRP A 51 -14.09 -7.66 4.04
CA TRP A 51 -14.11 -6.82 2.85
C TRP A 51 -13.65 -7.59 1.61
N ASP A 52 -14.57 -7.77 0.67
CA ASP A 52 -14.28 -8.43 -0.60
C ASP A 52 -13.75 -7.40 -1.63
N TYR A 53 -12.63 -6.77 -1.28
CA TYR A 53 -11.94 -5.82 -2.15
C TYR A 53 -10.61 -6.43 -2.60
N PRO A 54 -10.23 -6.30 -3.89
CA PRO A 54 -9.04 -6.96 -4.43
C PRO A 54 -7.75 -6.67 -3.66
N LEU A 55 -7.59 -5.47 -3.13
CA LEU A 55 -6.42 -5.09 -2.34
C LEU A 55 -6.18 -5.99 -1.13
N PHE A 56 -7.23 -6.56 -0.54
CA PHE A 56 -7.17 -7.41 0.64
C PHE A 56 -7.24 -8.91 0.33
N ASN A 57 -7.74 -9.28 -0.87
CA ASN A 57 -7.93 -10.67 -1.27
C ASN A 57 -7.16 -10.94 -2.56
N ARG A 58 -5.82 -11.11 -2.45
CA ARG A 58 -4.97 -11.15 -3.63
C ARG A 58 -3.69 -11.98 -3.49
N VAL A 59 -3.13 -12.29 -4.65
CA VAL A 59 -1.75 -12.75 -4.84
C VAL A 59 -0.89 -11.59 -5.31
N ILE A 60 0.25 -11.40 -4.67
CA ILE A 60 1.23 -10.33 -4.96
C ILE A 60 2.48 -10.95 -5.59
N GLY A 61 3.04 -10.31 -6.61
CA GLY A 61 4.34 -10.65 -7.19
C GLY A 61 4.36 -11.88 -8.09
N ALA A 62 3.20 -12.36 -8.55
CA ALA A 62 3.11 -13.52 -9.45
C ALA A 62 3.89 -13.29 -10.76
N GLY A 63 4.85 -14.18 -11.06
CA GLY A 63 5.71 -14.11 -12.23
C GLY A 63 6.89 -13.12 -12.09
N VAL A 64 6.96 -12.35 -11.00
CA VAL A 64 8.05 -11.40 -10.71
C VAL A 64 8.85 -11.84 -9.48
N LEU A 65 8.18 -12.02 -8.34
CA LEU A 65 8.80 -12.50 -7.10
C LEU A 65 8.88 -14.03 -7.06
N ALA A 66 7.84 -14.70 -7.55
CA ALA A 66 7.78 -16.16 -7.63
C ALA A 66 7.10 -16.60 -8.95
N PRO A 67 7.47 -17.75 -9.50
CA PRO A 67 6.83 -18.29 -10.69
C PRO A 67 5.36 -18.66 -10.40
N LEU A 68 4.52 -18.57 -11.43
CA LEU A 68 3.15 -19.05 -11.37
C LEU A 68 2.91 -19.97 -12.57
N ASP A 69 2.83 -21.27 -12.32
CA ASP A 69 2.42 -22.28 -13.29
C ASP A 69 0.99 -22.79 -13.02
N ALA A 70 0.53 -23.75 -13.79
CA ALA A 70 -0.83 -24.30 -13.65
C ALA A 70 -1.03 -25.04 -12.30
N GLY A 71 0.02 -25.70 -11.79
CA GLY A 71 -0.02 -26.39 -10.50
C GLY A 71 -0.14 -25.38 -9.35
N GLY A 72 0.74 -24.40 -9.31
CA GLY A 72 0.70 -23.31 -8.31
C GLY A 72 -0.61 -22.52 -8.35
N LEU A 73 -1.15 -22.24 -9.55
CA LEU A 73 -2.46 -21.62 -9.68
C LEU A 73 -3.57 -22.47 -9.07
N ALA A 74 -3.55 -23.79 -9.29
CA ALA A 74 -4.55 -24.70 -8.70
C ALA A 74 -4.49 -24.71 -7.15
N GLU A 75 -3.30 -24.70 -6.58
CA GLU A 75 -3.12 -24.62 -5.11
C GLU A 75 -3.65 -23.31 -4.55
N VAL A 76 -3.32 -22.17 -5.18
CA VAL A 76 -3.81 -20.85 -4.76
C VAL A 76 -5.34 -20.76 -4.89
N VAL A 77 -5.92 -21.27 -5.98
CA VAL A 77 -7.39 -21.34 -6.16
C VAL A 77 -8.03 -22.16 -5.05
N ALA A 78 -7.47 -23.33 -4.71
CA ALA A 78 -7.98 -24.16 -3.64
C ALA A 78 -7.90 -23.47 -2.27
N HIS A 79 -6.82 -22.74 -2.00
CA HIS A 79 -6.66 -21.95 -0.79
C HIS A 79 -7.77 -20.89 -0.65
N PHE A 80 -8.00 -20.06 -1.68
CA PHE A 80 -9.03 -19.02 -1.65
C PHE A 80 -10.45 -19.60 -1.61
N ALA A 81 -10.70 -20.72 -2.30
CA ALA A 81 -11.98 -21.43 -2.23
C ALA A 81 -12.25 -21.95 -0.81
N ALA A 82 -11.23 -22.49 -0.11
CA ALA A 82 -11.38 -23.00 1.24
C ALA A 82 -11.76 -21.91 2.26
N ILE A 83 -11.34 -20.66 2.04
CA ILE A 83 -11.70 -19.52 2.87
C ILE A 83 -12.93 -18.75 2.34
N GLY A 84 -13.54 -19.19 1.24
CA GLY A 84 -14.74 -18.60 0.66
C GLY A 84 -14.54 -17.19 0.12
N ARG A 85 -13.38 -16.91 -0.52
CA ARG A 85 -13.04 -15.59 -1.06
C ARG A 85 -12.75 -15.63 -2.56
N ALA A 86 -13.14 -14.57 -3.26
CA ALA A 86 -12.72 -14.36 -4.65
C ALA A 86 -11.19 -14.20 -4.69
N LEU A 87 -10.56 -14.84 -5.67
CA LEU A 87 -9.13 -14.74 -5.88
C LEU A 87 -8.82 -13.65 -6.90
N ASN A 88 -8.00 -12.69 -6.49
CA ASN A 88 -7.43 -11.68 -7.36
C ASN A 88 -5.93 -11.91 -7.51
N VAL A 89 -5.41 -11.81 -8.71
CA VAL A 89 -3.98 -11.87 -9.00
C VAL A 89 -3.56 -10.51 -9.54
N GLU A 90 -2.56 -9.93 -8.93
CA GLU A 90 -1.93 -8.71 -9.44
C GLU A 90 -1.12 -9.02 -10.69
N VAL A 91 -1.39 -8.27 -11.77
CA VAL A 91 -0.71 -8.37 -13.06
C VAL A 91 -0.12 -7.00 -13.39
N TYR A 92 1.17 -6.98 -13.68
CA TYR A 92 1.97 -5.77 -13.90
C TYR A 92 2.14 -5.53 -15.40
N GLU A 93 1.69 -4.39 -15.89
CA GLU A 93 1.70 -4.02 -17.30
C GLU A 93 3.13 -4.06 -17.89
N GLY A 94 3.31 -4.81 -18.97
CA GLY A 94 4.62 -4.94 -19.62
C GLY A 94 5.68 -5.74 -18.86
N ILE A 95 5.36 -6.20 -17.62
CA ILE A 95 6.32 -6.85 -16.71
C ILE A 95 5.94 -8.31 -16.48
N THR A 96 4.65 -8.59 -16.20
CA THR A 96 4.18 -9.96 -15.98
C THR A 96 4.45 -10.83 -17.21
N PRO A 97 5.14 -11.98 -17.07
CA PRO A 97 5.47 -12.83 -18.20
C PRO A 97 4.24 -13.32 -18.96
N PRO A 98 4.27 -13.38 -20.32
CA PRO A 98 3.15 -13.89 -21.12
C PRO A 98 2.70 -15.30 -20.73
N ALA A 99 3.62 -16.14 -20.25
CA ALA A 99 3.31 -17.48 -19.76
C ALA A 99 2.36 -17.45 -18.55
N VAL A 100 2.54 -16.48 -17.63
CA VAL A 100 1.66 -16.27 -16.45
C VAL A 100 0.28 -15.82 -16.92
N LEU A 101 0.20 -14.87 -17.85
CA LEU A 101 -1.07 -14.42 -18.43
C LEU A 101 -1.84 -15.59 -19.08
N ALA A 102 -1.13 -16.46 -19.80
CA ALA A 102 -1.70 -17.64 -20.40
C ALA A 102 -2.21 -18.67 -19.37
N VAL A 103 -1.51 -18.81 -18.24
CA VAL A 103 -1.95 -19.66 -17.11
C VAL A 103 -3.24 -19.10 -16.50
N LEU A 104 -3.28 -17.80 -16.21
CA LEU A 104 -4.47 -17.13 -15.67
C LEU A 104 -5.68 -17.25 -16.60
N ALA A 105 -5.50 -16.99 -17.90
CA ALA A 105 -6.58 -17.11 -18.90
C ALA A 105 -7.16 -18.53 -18.96
N ARG A 106 -6.29 -19.56 -18.99
CA ARG A 106 -6.76 -20.97 -18.94
C ARG A 106 -7.43 -21.33 -17.62
N GLY A 107 -7.05 -20.67 -16.51
CA GLY A 107 -7.68 -20.80 -15.19
C GLY A 107 -9.02 -20.08 -15.06
N GLY A 108 -9.52 -19.43 -16.10
CA GLY A 108 -10.79 -18.71 -16.09
C GLY A 108 -10.72 -17.33 -15.43
N PHE A 109 -9.52 -16.76 -15.30
CA PHE A 109 -9.35 -15.40 -14.81
C PHE A 109 -9.63 -14.39 -15.92
N VAL A 110 -10.30 -13.30 -15.55
CA VAL A 110 -10.60 -12.17 -16.43
C VAL A 110 -10.05 -10.88 -15.84
N SER A 111 -9.70 -9.94 -16.70
CA SER A 111 -9.28 -8.61 -16.25
C SER A 111 -10.44 -7.90 -15.57
N ALA A 112 -10.24 -7.42 -14.36
CA ALA A 112 -11.19 -6.63 -13.58
C ALA A 112 -10.83 -5.13 -13.56
N GLY A 113 -9.94 -4.69 -14.44
CA GLY A 113 -9.53 -3.30 -14.59
C GLY A 113 -8.20 -2.98 -13.91
N HIS A 114 -7.88 -1.68 -13.85
CA HIS A 114 -6.67 -1.20 -13.20
C HIS A 114 -6.78 -1.32 -11.67
N GLY A 115 -5.69 -1.73 -11.04
CA GLY A 115 -5.61 -1.91 -9.60
C GLY A 115 -4.90 -0.76 -8.92
N LEU A 116 -3.64 -0.54 -9.27
CA LEU A 116 -2.81 0.50 -8.66
C LEU A 116 -1.71 0.98 -9.61
N GLU A 117 -1.18 2.15 -9.28
CA GLU A 117 0.02 2.70 -9.90
C GLU A 117 1.11 2.83 -8.83
N ALA A 118 2.26 2.20 -9.08
CA ALA A 118 3.42 2.29 -8.19
C ALA A 118 4.33 3.41 -8.64
N HIS A 119 4.82 4.19 -7.67
CA HIS A 119 5.68 5.34 -7.86
C HIS A 119 6.99 5.17 -7.10
N VAL A 120 8.08 5.68 -7.67
CA VAL A 120 9.40 5.67 -7.05
C VAL A 120 10.06 7.03 -7.12
N LEU A 121 10.72 7.42 -6.03
CA LEU A 121 11.66 8.53 -5.98
C LEU A 121 13.02 7.98 -5.55
N GLU A 122 14.04 8.14 -6.39
CA GLU A 122 15.43 7.87 -6.06
C GLU A 122 16.11 9.21 -5.75
N THR A 123 16.77 9.28 -4.60
CA THR A 123 17.49 10.49 -4.18
C THR A 123 18.98 10.21 -4.14
N ASP A 124 19.77 11.07 -4.75
CA ASP A 124 21.20 11.15 -4.49
C ASP A 124 21.46 11.96 -3.20
N HIS A 125 22.74 12.11 -2.82
CA HIS A 125 23.11 12.81 -1.59
C HIS A 125 22.83 14.32 -1.61
N GLU A 126 22.48 14.91 -2.76
CA GLU A 126 22.33 16.35 -2.97
C GLU A 126 20.88 16.83 -2.98
N VAL A 127 19.88 15.93 -3.06
CA VAL A 127 18.48 16.32 -3.07
C VAL A 127 18.05 16.79 -1.68
N THR A 128 17.90 18.09 -1.53
CA THR A 128 17.35 18.70 -0.33
C THR A 128 15.81 18.79 -0.44
N PRO A 129 15.06 18.19 0.49
CA PRO A 129 13.58 18.21 0.50
C PRO A 129 12.96 19.61 0.59
N ARG A 130 13.78 20.66 0.80
CA ARG A 130 13.32 22.03 1.05
C ARG A 130 12.57 22.67 -0.14
N ALA A 131 12.81 22.16 -1.37
CA ALA A 131 12.11 22.62 -2.57
C ALA A 131 10.68 22.07 -2.70
N ILE A 132 10.29 21.16 -1.81
CA ILE A 132 9.10 20.32 -1.92
C ILE A 132 7.96 20.82 -1.02
N GLU A 133 8.26 21.63 0.03
CA GLU A 133 7.25 22.07 1.00
C GLU A 133 6.43 23.25 0.50
N THR A 134 5.12 23.12 0.60
CA THR A 134 4.20 24.24 0.31
C THR A 134 3.99 25.13 1.54
N GLN A 135 4.37 24.66 2.72
CA GLN A 135 4.07 25.29 4.03
C GLN A 135 2.55 25.53 4.27
N ALA A 136 1.73 24.69 3.61
CA ALA A 136 0.27 24.76 3.73
C ALA A 136 -0.22 24.21 5.09
N ALA A 137 0.59 23.35 5.74
CA ALA A 137 0.26 22.70 6.99
C ALA A 137 1.49 22.54 7.90
N ALA A 138 1.26 22.58 9.21
CA ALA A 138 2.24 22.12 10.19
C ALA A 138 2.19 20.59 10.28
N VAL A 139 3.32 19.92 10.02
CA VAL A 139 3.40 18.44 10.06
C VAL A 139 4.18 17.99 11.26
N ARG A 140 3.58 17.13 12.08
CA ARG A 140 4.18 16.56 13.29
C ARG A 140 4.20 15.03 13.25
N LYS A 141 5.14 14.43 13.97
CA LYS A 141 5.15 12.98 14.23
C LYS A 141 4.10 12.62 15.28
N VAL A 142 3.59 11.40 15.17
CA VAL A 142 2.56 10.84 16.07
C VAL A 142 3.22 9.85 17.02
N GLY A 143 2.93 9.97 18.32
CA GLY A 143 3.32 9.01 19.33
C GLY A 143 2.33 7.86 19.51
N PRO A 144 2.70 6.79 20.25
CA PRO A 144 1.83 5.64 20.49
C PRO A 144 0.48 5.98 21.11
N ASP A 145 0.43 7.00 21.96
CA ASP A 145 -0.79 7.46 22.64
C ASP A 145 -1.82 8.09 21.68
N GLU A 146 -1.38 8.49 20.48
CA GLU A 146 -2.21 9.11 19.45
C GLU A 146 -2.54 8.16 18.29
N TYR A 147 -2.13 6.89 18.32
CA TYR A 147 -2.36 5.96 17.20
C TYR A 147 -3.84 5.77 16.86
N THR A 148 -4.71 5.78 17.86
CA THR A 148 -6.16 5.71 17.66
C THR A 148 -6.66 6.95 16.91
N HIS A 149 -6.26 8.14 17.35
CA HIS A 149 -6.61 9.38 16.67
C HIS A 149 -6.08 9.45 15.24
N PHE A 150 -4.84 8.99 15.02
CA PHE A 150 -4.29 8.85 13.67
C PHE A 150 -5.15 7.92 12.80
N GLY A 151 -5.55 6.76 13.33
CA GLY A 151 -6.41 5.79 12.63
C GLY A 151 -7.79 6.37 12.28
N GLU A 152 -8.39 7.17 13.17
CA GLU A 152 -9.64 7.90 12.92
C GLU A 152 -9.50 8.88 11.76
N LEU A 153 -8.42 9.66 11.72
CA LEU A 153 -8.13 10.59 10.64
C LEU A 153 -7.87 9.87 9.31
N VAL A 154 -7.18 8.71 9.33
CA VAL A 154 -7.00 7.85 8.13
C VAL A 154 -8.34 7.37 7.61
N ARG A 155 -9.17 6.78 8.46
CA ARG A 155 -10.53 6.33 8.12
C ARG A 155 -11.36 7.44 7.47
N ASP A 156 -11.36 8.60 8.10
CA ASP A 156 -12.15 9.76 7.66
C ASP A 156 -11.59 10.38 6.36
N GLY A 157 -10.27 10.38 6.21
CA GLY A 157 -9.60 10.88 5.01
C GLY A 157 -9.79 9.99 3.77
N PHE A 158 -10.04 8.68 3.97
CA PHE A 158 -10.44 7.74 2.93
C PHE A 158 -11.96 7.63 2.75
N ASP A 159 -12.74 8.53 3.35
CA ASP A 159 -14.20 8.60 3.27
C ASP A 159 -14.90 7.28 3.73
N MET A 160 -14.31 6.52 4.69
CA MET A 160 -14.81 5.23 5.17
C MET A 160 -15.71 5.34 6.41
N ARG A 161 -16.10 6.55 6.80
CA ARG A 161 -16.93 6.79 8.00
C ARG A 161 -18.36 6.27 7.84
N ASP A 162 -18.90 6.31 6.62
CA ASP A 162 -20.32 6.02 6.37
C ASP A 162 -20.64 4.51 6.44
N ASP A 163 -19.65 3.64 6.27
CA ASP A 163 -19.75 2.21 6.56
C ASP A 163 -19.10 1.92 7.92
N ALA A 164 -19.92 1.80 8.96
CA ALA A 164 -19.44 1.62 10.33
C ALA A 164 -18.54 0.38 10.49
N LYS A 165 -18.90 -0.75 9.83
CA LYS A 165 -18.14 -2.00 9.93
C LYS A 165 -16.80 -1.90 9.22
N LEU A 166 -16.79 -1.32 8.03
CA LEU A 166 -15.57 -1.12 7.25
C LEU A 166 -14.68 -0.06 7.89
N GLY A 167 -15.28 1.02 8.39
CA GLY A 167 -14.55 2.08 9.09
C GLY A 167 -13.88 1.59 10.36
N GLU A 168 -14.54 0.75 11.16
CA GLU A 168 -13.96 0.11 12.35
C GLU A 168 -12.81 -0.83 11.98
N PHE A 169 -13.02 -1.70 10.98
CA PHE A 169 -11.98 -2.59 10.46
C PHE A 169 -10.74 -1.81 10.03
N PHE A 170 -10.91 -0.75 9.25
CA PHE A 170 -9.79 0.03 8.71
C PHE A 170 -9.03 0.79 9.81
N LEU A 171 -9.74 1.29 10.81
CA LEU A 171 -9.16 1.93 11.99
C LEU A 171 -8.31 0.93 12.78
N ASP A 172 -8.89 -0.22 13.15
CA ASP A 172 -8.20 -1.24 13.93
C ASP A 172 -6.97 -1.76 13.21
N LEU A 173 -7.07 -2.01 11.90
CA LEU A 173 -5.98 -2.44 11.05
C LEU A 173 -4.84 -1.42 11.02
N THR A 174 -5.17 -0.13 10.89
CA THR A 174 -4.22 0.97 10.89
C THR A 174 -3.47 1.05 12.23
N VAL A 175 -4.20 1.03 13.33
CA VAL A 175 -3.62 1.09 14.68
C VAL A 175 -2.74 -0.14 14.98
N ALA A 176 -3.21 -1.34 14.62
CA ALA A 176 -2.45 -2.57 14.80
C ALA A 176 -1.15 -2.55 13.99
N SER A 177 -1.19 -2.11 12.74
CA SER A 177 0.01 -2.01 11.90
C SER A 177 1.07 -1.09 12.47
N LEU A 178 0.68 0.06 13.03
CA LEU A 178 1.61 0.98 13.69
C LEU A 178 2.29 0.34 14.90
N ARG A 179 1.54 -0.42 15.70
CA ARG A 179 2.06 -1.12 16.88
C ARG A 179 3.02 -2.23 16.49
N VAL A 180 2.66 -3.04 15.49
CA VAL A 180 3.47 -4.17 15.01
C VAL A 180 4.77 -3.69 14.37
N LEU A 181 4.71 -2.67 13.53
CA LEU A 181 5.88 -2.11 12.85
C LEU A 181 6.80 -1.33 13.81
N GLY A 182 6.25 -0.74 14.87
CA GLY A 182 7.02 -0.05 15.90
C GLY A 182 8.00 0.97 15.31
N LYS A 183 9.30 0.81 15.56
CA LYS A 183 10.36 1.72 15.08
C LYS A 183 10.54 1.73 13.55
N GLU A 184 10.05 0.73 12.85
CA GLU A 184 10.08 0.66 11.39
C GLU A 184 8.92 1.46 10.74
N SER A 185 8.07 2.08 11.56
CA SER A 185 7.01 2.97 11.08
C SER A 185 7.07 4.34 11.76
N THR A 186 6.76 5.38 11.00
CA THR A 186 6.54 6.73 11.53
C THR A 186 5.25 7.28 10.96
N ALA A 187 4.31 7.61 11.83
CA ALA A 187 3.06 8.27 11.46
C ALA A 187 3.19 9.79 11.59
N PHE A 188 2.50 10.52 10.72
CA PHE A 188 2.49 11.98 10.66
C PHE A 188 1.06 12.49 10.59
N ILE A 189 0.78 13.57 11.31
CA ILE A 189 -0.44 14.36 11.18
C ILE A 189 -0.08 15.75 10.69
N ALA A 190 -0.82 16.24 9.71
CA ALA A 190 -0.78 17.60 9.22
C ALA A 190 -1.93 18.40 9.81
N SER A 191 -1.65 19.63 10.29
CA SER A 191 -2.64 20.52 10.89
C SER A 191 -2.62 21.87 10.19
N VAL A 192 -3.81 22.46 9.99
CA VAL A 192 -4.03 23.81 9.47
C VAL A 192 -4.84 24.60 10.49
N ASP A 193 -4.34 25.76 10.89
CA ASP A 193 -4.98 26.62 11.92
C ASP A 193 -5.33 25.86 13.21
N GLY A 194 -4.44 24.94 13.62
CA GLY A 194 -4.61 24.11 14.82
C GLY A 194 -5.60 22.94 14.68
N GLN A 195 -6.17 22.72 13.50
CA GLN A 195 -7.07 21.60 13.21
C GLN A 195 -6.32 20.52 12.43
N ASP A 196 -6.42 19.27 12.87
CA ASP A 196 -5.85 18.14 12.15
C ASP A 196 -6.58 17.94 10.82
N ALA A 197 -5.81 17.87 9.73
CA ALA A 197 -6.31 18.00 8.36
C ALA A 197 -5.92 16.83 7.44
N GLY A 198 -4.90 16.06 7.82
CA GLY A 198 -4.44 14.94 6.99
C GLY A 198 -3.41 14.07 7.69
N THR A 199 -3.12 12.93 7.08
CA THR A 199 -2.26 11.88 7.61
C THR A 199 -1.24 11.42 6.58
N GLY A 200 -0.16 10.80 7.06
CA GLY A 200 0.79 10.06 6.26
C GLY A 200 1.59 9.10 7.11
N GLN A 201 1.90 7.95 6.58
CA GLN A 201 2.74 6.94 7.24
C GLN A 201 3.97 6.66 6.39
N LEU A 202 5.12 6.56 7.01
CA LEU A 202 6.36 6.06 6.44
C LEU A 202 6.62 4.67 7.03
N VAL A 203 6.87 3.69 6.17
CA VAL A 203 7.26 2.33 6.57
C VAL A 203 8.64 2.05 6.02
N LEU A 204 9.57 1.68 6.88
CA LEU A 204 10.95 1.41 6.52
C LEU A 204 11.17 -0.08 6.33
N SER A 205 11.80 -0.45 5.23
CA SER A 205 12.43 -1.76 5.04
C SER A 205 13.95 -1.59 4.95
N GLU A 206 14.68 -2.66 4.67
CA GLU A 206 16.14 -2.60 4.60
C GLU A 206 16.63 -1.55 3.59
N GLN A 207 16.07 -1.52 2.39
CA GLN A 207 16.57 -0.69 1.29
C GLN A 207 15.65 0.48 0.94
N VAL A 208 14.34 0.38 1.21
CA VAL A 208 13.37 1.37 0.76
C VAL A 208 12.54 1.94 1.91
N ALA A 209 11.94 3.10 1.65
CA ALA A 209 10.97 3.75 2.51
C ALA A 209 9.62 3.86 1.78
N GLY A 210 8.61 3.16 2.26
CA GLY A 210 7.25 3.19 1.72
C GLY A 210 6.43 4.34 2.30
N CYS A 211 5.83 5.15 1.44
CA CYS A 211 4.94 6.25 1.80
C CYS A 211 3.49 5.81 1.68
N TYR A 212 2.86 5.47 2.80
CA TYR A 212 1.50 4.91 2.87
C TYR A 212 0.54 5.77 3.69
N SER A 213 -0.73 5.38 3.74
CA SER A 213 -1.79 6.00 4.54
C SER A 213 -1.85 7.53 4.38
N GLY A 214 -1.52 8.00 3.17
CA GLY A 214 -1.55 9.42 2.83
C GLY A 214 -2.97 9.84 2.52
N SER A 215 -3.61 10.62 3.40
CA SER A 215 -4.96 11.13 3.18
C SER A 215 -5.10 12.57 3.65
N VAL A 216 -6.07 13.29 3.08
CA VAL A 216 -6.45 14.64 3.50
C VAL A 216 -7.96 14.67 3.68
N LEU A 217 -8.41 15.15 4.83
CA LEU A 217 -9.83 15.31 5.14
C LEU A 217 -10.51 16.19 4.08
N LYS A 218 -11.72 15.83 3.68
CA LYS A 218 -12.46 16.44 2.56
C LYS A 218 -12.51 17.97 2.65
N ALA A 219 -12.71 18.52 3.84
CA ALA A 219 -12.79 19.97 4.07
C ALA A 219 -11.46 20.73 3.81
N PHE A 220 -10.33 19.99 3.76
CA PHE A 220 -8.99 20.58 3.62
C PHE A 220 -8.30 20.22 2.29
N ARG A 221 -8.96 19.46 1.41
CA ARG A 221 -8.40 19.08 0.10
C ARG A 221 -8.13 20.32 -0.78
N GLY A 222 -7.18 20.20 -1.72
CA GLY A 222 -6.82 21.26 -2.66
C GLY A 222 -5.96 22.39 -2.09
N ARG A 223 -5.40 22.23 -0.88
CA ARG A 223 -4.59 23.24 -0.19
C ARG A 223 -3.09 22.94 -0.13
N GLY A 224 -2.59 21.92 -0.84
CA GLY A 224 -1.16 21.55 -0.82
C GLY A 224 -0.72 20.69 0.37
N ILE A 225 -1.61 20.31 1.29
CA ILE A 225 -1.30 19.55 2.52
C ILE A 225 -0.63 18.21 2.21
N GLN A 226 -1.04 17.55 1.13
CA GLN A 226 -0.46 16.28 0.70
C GLN A 226 1.03 16.42 0.37
N HIS A 227 1.44 17.54 -0.23
CA HIS A 227 2.85 17.82 -0.52
C HIS A 227 3.68 17.90 0.77
N ASP A 228 3.21 18.63 1.79
CA ASP A 228 3.91 18.75 3.07
C ASP A 228 4.01 17.41 3.80
N LEU A 229 2.97 16.57 3.71
CA LEU A 229 2.98 15.21 4.26
C LEU A 229 3.96 14.29 3.51
N ILE A 230 4.07 14.38 2.18
CA ILE A 230 5.04 13.60 1.40
C ILE A 230 6.46 14.10 1.75
N ALA A 231 6.68 15.41 1.77
CA ALA A 231 7.96 16.00 2.11
C ALA A 231 8.46 15.58 3.51
N ALA A 232 7.56 15.55 4.50
CA ALA A 232 7.89 15.12 5.85
C ALA A 232 8.34 13.65 5.90
N ARG A 233 7.66 12.77 5.14
CA ARG A 233 8.01 11.35 5.02
C ARG A 233 9.37 11.16 4.33
N VAL A 234 9.61 11.88 3.23
CA VAL A 234 10.89 11.83 2.52
C VAL A 234 12.03 12.31 3.43
N ARG A 235 11.87 13.43 4.15
CA ARG A 235 12.87 13.91 5.12
C ARG A 235 13.18 12.91 6.20
N GLU A 236 12.16 12.29 6.78
CA GLU A 236 12.36 11.25 7.81
C GLU A 236 13.12 10.06 7.25
N GLY A 237 12.76 9.58 6.07
CA GLY A 237 13.44 8.47 5.40
C GLY A 237 14.90 8.80 5.11
N LEU A 238 15.20 10.01 4.59
CA LEU A 238 16.56 10.49 4.36
C LEU A 238 17.38 10.54 5.67
N ALA A 239 16.77 11.06 6.76
CA ALA A 239 17.40 11.07 8.08
C ALA A 239 17.68 9.65 8.63
N ARG A 240 16.93 8.65 8.17
CA ARG A 240 17.13 7.21 8.45
C ARG A 240 18.03 6.52 7.43
N GLY A 241 18.72 7.27 6.54
CA GLY A 241 19.65 6.74 5.54
C GLY A 241 18.98 6.11 4.31
N LYS A 242 17.68 6.25 4.12
CA LYS A 242 16.98 5.75 2.93
C LYS A 242 17.20 6.68 1.74
N ARG A 243 17.27 6.10 0.55
CA ARG A 243 17.47 6.83 -0.71
C ARG A 243 16.43 6.45 -1.78
N ILE A 244 15.68 5.39 -1.56
CA ILE A 244 14.61 4.92 -2.44
C ILE A 244 13.30 5.05 -1.68
N PHE A 245 12.38 5.84 -2.23
CA PHE A 245 11.04 6.05 -1.69
C PHE A 245 10.03 5.48 -2.66
N ILE A 246 9.04 4.78 -2.14
CA ILE A 246 7.99 4.17 -2.94
C ILE A 246 6.62 4.58 -2.41
N SER A 247 5.64 4.63 -3.28
CA SER A 247 4.25 4.87 -2.93
C SER A 247 3.33 4.19 -3.94
N GLN A 248 2.08 3.95 -3.56
CA GLN A 248 1.05 3.41 -4.42
C GLN A 248 -0.17 4.31 -4.39
N THR A 249 -0.81 4.48 -5.54
CA THR A 249 -2.03 5.27 -5.70
C THR A 249 -3.00 4.57 -6.63
N ASP A 250 -4.25 5.01 -6.62
CA ASP A 250 -5.13 4.72 -7.74
C ASP A 250 -4.56 5.34 -9.02
N PRO A 251 -4.67 4.68 -10.17
CA PRO A 251 -4.19 5.23 -11.44
C PRO A 251 -4.85 6.57 -11.76
N ASP A 252 -4.06 7.48 -12.32
CA ASP A 252 -4.49 8.82 -12.75
C ASP A 252 -5.17 9.66 -11.64
N SER A 253 -4.87 9.36 -10.37
CA SER A 253 -5.44 10.03 -9.21
C SER A 253 -4.75 11.36 -8.87
N PRO A 254 -5.42 12.28 -8.16
CA PRO A 254 -4.76 13.48 -7.62
C PRO A 254 -3.56 13.15 -6.72
N SER A 255 -3.58 12.00 -6.04
CA SER A 255 -2.45 11.55 -5.21
C SER A 255 -1.22 11.20 -6.06
N GLY A 256 -1.41 10.53 -7.21
CA GLY A 256 -0.35 10.27 -8.18
C GLY A 256 0.24 11.56 -8.74
N HIS A 257 -0.59 12.53 -9.11
CA HIS A 257 -0.13 13.85 -9.58
C HIS A 257 0.72 14.56 -8.51
N ASN A 258 0.29 14.56 -7.25
CA ASN A 258 1.06 15.16 -6.15
C ASN A 258 2.42 14.49 -5.97
N LEU A 259 2.53 13.17 -6.18
CA LEU A 259 3.81 12.46 -6.14
C LEU A 259 4.71 12.90 -7.30
N HIS A 260 4.17 13.02 -8.52
CA HIS A 260 4.93 13.47 -9.69
C HIS A 260 5.45 14.90 -9.52
N ASP A 261 4.65 15.82 -8.97
CA ASP A 261 5.07 17.20 -8.66
C ASP A 261 6.29 17.22 -7.71
N LEU A 262 6.45 16.18 -6.88
CA LEU A 262 7.55 16.03 -5.93
C LEU A 262 8.71 15.18 -6.45
N GLY A 263 8.73 14.88 -7.76
CA GLY A 263 9.79 14.17 -8.44
C GLY A 263 9.70 12.64 -8.40
N PHE A 264 8.61 12.07 -7.86
CA PHE A 264 8.36 10.65 -8.07
C PHE A 264 8.05 10.40 -9.55
N ARG A 265 8.47 9.25 -10.06
CA ARG A 265 8.06 8.76 -11.36
C ARG A 265 7.23 7.50 -11.23
N THR A 266 6.35 7.25 -12.16
CA THR A 266 5.65 5.97 -12.25
C THR A 266 6.67 4.87 -12.53
N LEU A 267 6.60 3.80 -11.73
CA LEU A 267 7.44 2.61 -11.86
C LEU A 267 6.72 1.54 -12.68
N TYR A 268 5.45 1.27 -12.36
CA TYR A 268 4.57 0.38 -13.12
C TYR A 268 3.09 0.65 -12.81
N ARG A 269 2.23 0.12 -13.66
CA ARG A 269 0.79 -0.03 -13.40
C ARG A 269 0.45 -1.50 -13.19
N ALA A 270 -0.41 -1.79 -12.23
CA ALA A 270 -0.93 -3.12 -12.00
C ALA A 270 -2.44 -3.16 -12.25
N GLY A 271 -2.89 -4.28 -12.77
CA GLY A 271 -4.30 -4.60 -12.94
C GLY A 271 -4.71 -5.81 -12.10
N TRP A 272 -6.01 -5.97 -11.90
CA TRP A 272 -6.57 -7.13 -11.24
C TRP A 272 -7.04 -8.16 -12.26
N PHE A 273 -6.59 -9.40 -12.08
CA PHE A 273 -7.17 -10.57 -12.76
C PHE A 273 -7.94 -11.37 -11.73
N THR A 274 -9.25 -11.43 -11.90
CA THR A 274 -10.17 -11.99 -10.91
C THR A 274 -10.80 -13.26 -11.42
N ARG A 275 -10.90 -14.25 -10.53
CA ARG A 275 -11.74 -15.43 -10.72
C ARG A 275 -12.86 -15.36 -9.69
N PRO A 276 -14.14 -15.12 -10.10
CA PRO A 276 -15.28 -15.18 -9.22
C PRO A 276 -15.43 -16.53 -8.54
N LEU A 277 -15.98 -16.55 -7.34
CA LEU A 277 -16.43 -17.81 -6.72
C LEU A 277 -17.53 -18.42 -7.58
N SER A 278 -17.36 -19.68 -7.95
CA SER A 278 -18.37 -20.48 -8.69
C SER A 278 -19.45 -20.99 -7.74
#